data_a20d03eca911424d137c73e711989729
#
_entry.id   a20d03eca911424d137c73e711989729
#
_cell.length_a   1.000
_cell.length_b   1.000
_cell.length_c   1.000
_cell.angle_alpha   90.00
_cell.angle_beta   90.00
_cell.angle_gamma   90.00
#
_symmetry.space_group_name_H-M   'P 1'
#
loop_
_entity.id
_entity.type
_entity.pdbx_description
1 polymer ?
#
loop_
_entity_poly.entity_id
_entity_poly.type
_entity_poly.pdbx_seq_one_letter_code
_entity_poly.pdbx_strand_id
1 'polypeptide(L)'
;MKKRYWAFLIGSWCLSVGMQAAKVDTLSVHSDAMNKEVQVITICPDKAMAGEKCPVLYLLHGYGGNAGTWLGIKPELPQIADKEGIIFVCPDGKNSWYWDSPENPAYRYET
;
A
#
# COMPACT_ATOMS: atom_id res chain seq x y z
N MET A 1 28.42 -13.21 33.99
CA MET A 1 27.35 -12.30 34.42
C MET A 1 27.12 -11.16 33.48
N LYS A 2 28.16 -10.46 33.11
CA LYS A 2 28.01 -9.35 32.16
C LYS A 2 27.47 -9.76 30.83
N LYS A 3 27.79 -10.96 30.38
CA LYS A 3 27.32 -11.48 29.10
C LYS A 3 25.79 -11.63 29.01
N ARG A 4 25.16 -11.89 30.17
CA ARG A 4 23.70 -12.03 30.19
C ARG A 4 23.00 -10.71 29.91
N TYR A 5 23.58 -9.61 30.39
CA TYR A 5 22.99 -8.31 30.13
C TYR A 5 23.10 -7.91 28.67
N TRP A 6 24.21 -8.24 28.06
CA TRP A 6 24.40 -7.99 26.64
C TRP A 6 23.38 -8.72 25.80
N ALA A 7 23.17 -10.01 26.08
CA ALA A 7 22.20 -10.80 25.33
C ALA A 7 20.80 -10.24 25.48
N PHE A 8 20.46 -9.77 26.67
CA PHE A 8 19.17 -9.17 26.93
C PHE A 8 18.95 -7.90 26.11
N LEU A 9 19.94 -7.03 26.07
CA LEU A 9 19.88 -5.79 25.30
C LEU A 9 19.72 -6.06 23.82
N ILE A 10 20.44 -7.02 23.30
CA ILE A 10 20.32 -7.41 21.89
C ILE A 10 18.93 -7.91 21.59
N GLY A 11 18.34 -8.71 22.46
CA GLY A 11 17.00 -9.20 22.30
C GLY A 11 15.96 -8.08 22.23
N SER A 12 16.10 -7.10 23.12
CA SER A 12 15.22 -5.94 23.11
C SER A 12 15.34 -5.14 21.82
N TRP A 13 16.55 -4.96 21.34
CA TRP A 13 16.80 -4.26 20.09
C TRP A 13 16.15 -4.96 18.91
N CYS A 14 16.28 -6.27 18.83
CA CYS A 14 15.67 -7.06 17.75
C CYS A 14 14.15 -6.94 17.76
N LEU A 15 13.54 -6.88 18.93
CA LEU A 15 12.09 -6.71 19.03
C LEU A 15 11.66 -5.36 18.46
N SER A 16 12.43 -4.31 18.72
CA SER A 16 12.12 -2.99 18.17
C SER A 16 12.16 -3.00 16.64
N VAL A 17 13.16 -3.65 16.06
CA VAL A 17 13.30 -3.76 14.61
C VAL A 17 12.15 -4.60 14.03
N GLY A 18 11.79 -5.69 14.71
CA GLY A 18 10.73 -6.57 14.24
C GLY A 18 9.34 -5.95 14.22
N MET A 19 9.17 -4.80 14.86
CA MET A 19 7.88 -4.11 14.89
C MET A 19 7.68 -3.15 13.73
N GLN A 20 8.68 -2.99 12.88
CA GLN A 20 8.53 -2.13 11.71
C GLN A 20 7.55 -2.75 10.73
N ALA A 21 6.53 -1.96 10.38
CA ALA A 21 5.52 -2.38 9.42
C ALA A 21 5.99 -2.12 8.00
N ALA A 22 5.24 -2.65 7.04
CA ALA A 22 5.43 -2.37 5.62
C ALA A 22 5.38 -0.86 5.36
N LYS A 23 6.07 -0.44 4.31
CA LYS A 23 6.13 0.96 3.93
C LYS A 23 4.86 1.37 3.20
N VAL A 24 4.26 2.47 3.63
CA VAL A 24 3.07 3.06 3.01
C VAL A 24 3.49 4.33 2.28
N ASP A 25 3.26 4.38 0.98
CA ASP A 25 3.57 5.54 0.15
C ASP A 25 2.34 6.02 -0.58
N THR A 26 2.24 7.33 -0.75
CA THR A 26 1.23 7.94 -1.62
C THR A 26 1.93 8.40 -2.89
N LEU A 27 1.50 7.85 -4.02
CA LEU A 27 2.08 8.16 -5.32
C LEU A 27 1.08 8.90 -6.18
N SER A 28 1.61 9.73 -7.09
CA SER A 28 0.81 10.39 -8.11
C SER A 28 1.23 9.78 -9.45
N VAL A 29 0.31 9.08 -10.08
CA VAL A 29 0.56 8.39 -11.35
C VAL A 29 -0.13 9.15 -12.46
N HIS A 30 0.64 9.54 -13.49
CA HIS A 30 0.06 10.25 -14.63
C HIS A 30 -0.65 9.26 -15.54
N SER A 31 -1.90 9.59 -15.88
CA SER A 31 -2.69 8.82 -16.85
C SER A 31 -2.70 9.57 -18.17
N ASP A 32 -2.09 8.99 -19.18
CA ASP A 32 -2.09 9.59 -20.52
C ASP A 32 -3.49 9.60 -21.11
N ALA A 33 -4.26 8.55 -20.88
CA ALA A 33 -5.63 8.43 -21.40
C ALA A 33 -6.56 9.51 -20.86
N MET A 34 -6.39 9.87 -19.60
CA MET A 34 -7.23 10.88 -18.94
C MET A 34 -6.56 12.26 -18.87
N ASN A 35 -5.27 12.31 -19.17
CA ASN A 35 -4.44 13.51 -19.05
C ASN A 35 -4.57 14.16 -17.68
N LYS A 36 -4.44 13.35 -16.64
CA LYS A 36 -4.48 13.81 -15.26
C LYS A 36 -3.67 12.91 -14.35
N GLU A 37 -3.36 13.42 -13.17
CA GLU A 37 -2.70 12.63 -12.13
C GLU A 37 -3.74 11.83 -11.33
N VAL A 38 -3.41 10.57 -11.05
CA VAL A 38 -4.24 9.69 -10.24
C VAL A 38 -3.47 9.36 -8.98
N GLN A 39 -4.08 9.58 -7.82
CA GLN A 39 -3.45 9.22 -6.55
C GLN A 39 -3.56 7.73 -6.30
N VAL A 40 -2.45 7.15 -5.85
CA VAL A 40 -2.38 5.72 -5.54
C VAL A 40 -1.63 5.56 -4.22
N ILE A 41 -2.22 4.82 -3.30
CA ILE A 41 -1.52 4.44 -2.08
C ILE A 41 -1.00 3.03 -2.27
N THR A 42 0.31 2.85 -2.01
CA THR A 42 0.95 1.54 -2.09
C THR A 42 1.44 1.12 -0.71
N ILE A 43 1.26 -0.15 -0.39
CA ILE A 43 1.71 -0.74 0.86
C ILE A 43 2.66 -1.87 0.49
N CYS A 44 3.96 -1.64 0.67
CA CYS A 44 5.01 -2.58 0.28
C CYS A 44 5.59 -3.29 1.50
N PRO A 45 5.53 -4.62 1.57
CA PRO A 45 6.17 -5.35 2.65
C PRO A 45 7.70 -5.28 2.54
N ASP A 46 8.38 -5.53 3.64
CA ASP A 46 9.84 -5.50 3.68
C ASP A 46 10.47 -6.46 2.66
N LYS A 47 9.82 -7.60 2.41
CA LYS A 47 10.29 -8.56 1.41
C LYS A 47 10.37 -7.95 0.02
N ALA A 48 9.35 -7.21 -0.39
CA ALA A 48 9.34 -6.57 -1.69
C ALA A 48 10.41 -5.49 -1.79
N MET A 49 10.64 -4.77 -0.71
CA MET A 49 11.68 -3.74 -0.66
C MET A 49 13.08 -4.34 -0.72
N ALA A 50 13.22 -5.60 -0.28
CA ALA A 50 14.48 -6.34 -0.37
C ALA A 50 14.70 -7.00 -1.72
N GLY A 51 13.79 -6.81 -2.68
CA GLY A 51 13.90 -7.35 -4.02
C GLY A 51 13.22 -8.69 -4.25
N GLU A 52 12.52 -9.21 -3.26
CA GLU A 52 11.76 -10.45 -3.42
C GLU A 52 10.46 -10.18 -4.18
N LYS A 53 10.07 -11.15 -4.99
CA LYS A 53 8.80 -11.05 -5.72
C LYS A 53 7.64 -11.33 -4.80
N CYS A 54 6.66 -10.42 -4.78
CA CYS A 54 5.46 -10.55 -3.98
C CYS A 54 4.23 -10.38 -4.86
N PRO A 55 3.15 -11.10 -4.58
CA PRO A 55 1.90 -10.87 -5.30
C PRO A 55 1.37 -9.47 -5.01
N VAL A 56 0.65 -8.92 -5.98
CA VAL A 56 0.04 -7.59 -5.89
C VAL A 56 -1.47 -7.75 -5.82
N LEU A 57 -2.08 -7.10 -4.84
CA LEU A 57 -3.53 -7.08 -4.67
C LEU A 57 -4.02 -5.64 -4.79
N TYR A 58 -4.92 -5.40 -5.73
CA TYR A 58 -5.52 -4.09 -5.92
C TYR A 58 -6.79 -3.98 -5.07
N LEU A 59 -6.85 -2.94 -4.24
CA LEU A 59 -8.00 -2.67 -3.38
C LEU A 59 -8.75 -1.46 -3.93
N LEU A 60 -9.88 -1.70 -4.55
CA LEU A 60 -10.69 -0.66 -5.15
C LEU A 60 -11.72 -0.15 -4.14
N HIS A 61 -11.77 1.16 -3.94
CA HIS A 61 -12.72 1.75 -2.99
C HIS A 61 -14.13 1.78 -3.59
N GLY A 62 -15.13 1.95 -2.71
CA GLY A 62 -16.51 2.08 -3.14
C GLY A 62 -16.88 3.53 -3.48
N TYR A 63 -18.14 3.74 -3.82
CA TYR A 63 -18.67 5.04 -4.16
C TYR A 63 -18.47 6.03 -3.00
N GLY A 64 -17.98 7.21 -3.32
CA GLY A 64 -17.68 8.22 -2.31
C GLY A 64 -16.35 8.05 -1.60
N GLY A 65 -15.60 6.99 -1.93
CA GLY A 65 -14.29 6.74 -1.33
C GLY A 65 -13.15 7.39 -2.09
N ASN A 66 -11.93 7.03 -1.69
CA ASN A 66 -10.69 7.52 -2.30
C ASN A 66 -9.57 6.52 -2.07
N ALA A 67 -8.34 6.88 -2.44
CA ALA A 67 -7.18 6.00 -2.26
C ALA A 67 -6.94 5.60 -0.81
N GLY A 68 -7.28 6.44 0.14
CA GLY A 68 -7.09 6.17 1.56
C GLY A 68 -8.20 5.38 2.25
N THR A 69 -9.28 5.05 1.52
CA THR A 69 -10.45 4.42 2.12
C THR A 69 -10.11 3.11 2.84
N TRP A 70 -9.35 2.24 2.20
CA TRP A 70 -9.03 0.93 2.78
C TRP A 70 -8.15 1.02 4.01
N LEU A 71 -7.21 1.98 4.06
CA LEU A 71 -6.42 2.21 5.26
C LEU A 71 -7.27 2.74 6.41
N GLY A 72 -8.30 3.52 6.10
CA GLY A 72 -9.24 4.01 7.10
C GLY A 72 -10.10 2.89 7.67
N ILE A 73 -10.55 1.96 6.82
CA ILE A 73 -11.38 0.83 7.23
C ILE A 73 -10.54 -0.21 7.97
N LYS A 74 -9.34 -0.47 7.49
CA LYS A 74 -8.47 -1.52 8.04
C LYS A 74 -7.05 -0.98 8.23
N PRO A 75 -6.81 -0.27 9.36
CA PRO A 75 -5.50 0.35 9.62
C PRO A 75 -4.35 -0.65 9.75
N GLU A 76 -4.64 -1.91 9.96
CA GLU A 76 -3.62 -2.96 10.08
C GLU A 76 -3.15 -3.52 8.73
N LEU A 77 -3.57 -2.96 7.60
CA LEU A 77 -3.11 -3.41 6.28
C LEU A 77 -1.58 -3.49 6.14
N PRO A 78 -0.80 -2.52 6.66
CA PRO A 78 0.65 -2.63 6.59
C PRO A 78 1.20 -3.87 7.29
N GLN A 79 0.65 -4.22 8.46
CA GLN A 79 1.07 -5.42 9.18
C GLN A 79 0.69 -6.69 8.42
N ILE A 80 -0.48 -6.69 7.80
CA ILE A 80 -0.94 -7.82 6.98
C ILE A 80 -0.04 -7.98 5.76
N ALA A 81 0.29 -6.87 5.09
CA ALA A 81 1.19 -6.89 3.94
C ALA A 81 2.52 -7.53 4.30
N ASP A 82 3.08 -7.15 5.44
CA ASP A 82 4.36 -7.65 5.90
C ASP A 82 4.29 -9.12 6.29
N LYS A 83 3.25 -9.51 6.99
CA LYS A 83 3.04 -10.89 7.43
C LYS A 83 2.82 -11.84 6.27
N GLU A 84 2.00 -11.45 5.31
CA GLU A 84 1.61 -12.31 4.18
C GLU A 84 2.51 -12.14 2.96
N GLY A 85 3.37 -11.13 2.94
CA GLY A 85 4.22 -10.85 1.80
C GLY A 85 3.44 -10.38 0.57
N ILE A 86 2.46 -9.52 0.76
CA ILE A 86 1.58 -9.02 -0.31
C ILE A 86 1.78 -7.53 -0.47
N ILE A 87 1.86 -7.07 -1.71
CA ILE A 87 1.85 -5.64 -2.03
C ILE A 87 0.40 -5.23 -2.25
N PHE A 88 -0.08 -4.24 -1.48
CA PHE A 88 -1.40 -3.67 -1.70
C PHE A 88 -1.30 -2.39 -2.50
N VAL A 89 -2.17 -2.24 -3.49
CA VAL A 89 -2.25 -1.04 -4.32
C VAL A 89 -3.67 -0.52 -4.25
N CYS A 90 -3.82 0.71 -3.76
CA CYS A 90 -5.13 1.33 -3.54
C CYS A 90 -5.24 2.57 -4.44
N PRO A 91 -5.76 2.42 -5.66
CA PRO A 91 -5.93 3.57 -6.55
C PRO A 91 -7.16 4.40 -6.17
N ASP A 92 -7.13 5.67 -6.55
CA ASP A 92 -8.28 6.55 -6.44
C ASP A 92 -9.04 6.57 -7.78
N GLY A 93 -10.15 5.88 -7.83
CA GLY A 93 -10.99 5.82 -9.01
C GLY A 93 -12.11 6.85 -9.02
N LYS A 94 -12.16 7.74 -8.02
CA LYS A 94 -13.26 8.71 -7.85
C LYS A 94 -14.61 7.96 -7.87
N ASN A 95 -15.62 8.51 -8.49
CA ASN A 95 -16.93 7.89 -8.63
C ASN A 95 -17.15 7.41 -10.06
N SER A 96 -16.18 6.70 -10.62
CA SER A 96 -16.14 6.34 -12.03
C SER A 96 -16.51 4.89 -12.34
N TRP A 97 -16.71 4.05 -11.32
CA TRP A 97 -16.86 2.60 -11.47
C TRP A 97 -15.62 1.93 -12.09
N TYR A 98 -14.49 2.65 -12.16
CA TYR A 98 -13.19 2.15 -12.68
C TYR A 98 -13.22 1.72 -14.14
N TRP A 99 -14.12 2.24 -14.93
CA TRP A 99 -14.18 1.94 -16.36
C TRP A 99 -14.15 3.23 -17.19
N ASP A 100 -14.15 3.08 -18.50
CA ASP A 100 -14.06 4.21 -19.40
C ASP A 100 -15.42 4.86 -19.63
N SER A 101 -15.48 6.16 -19.43
CA SER A 101 -16.68 6.93 -19.76
C SER A 101 -16.66 7.30 -21.24
N PRO A 102 -17.74 7.06 -21.97
CA PRO A 102 -17.82 7.51 -23.37
C PRO A 102 -17.97 9.01 -23.52
N GLU A 103 -18.39 9.70 -22.45
CA GLU A 103 -18.69 11.13 -22.49
C GLU A 103 -17.59 11.99 -21.87
N ASN A 104 -16.94 11.52 -20.82
CA ASN A 104 -15.99 12.32 -20.07
C ASN A 104 -14.60 11.70 -20.11
N PRO A 105 -13.64 12.32 -20.86
CA PRO A 105 -12.29 11.80 -20.98
C PRO A 105 -11.52 11.72 -19.65
N ALA A 106 -11.93 12.47 -18.62
CA ALA A 106 -11.30 12.42 -17.31
C ALA A 106 -11.61 11.11 -16.56
N TYR A 107 -12.55 10.32 -17.06
CA TYR A 107 -12.93 9.03 -16.44
C TYR A 107 -12.66 7.89 -17.42
N ARG A 108 -11.40 7.55 -17.61
CA ARG A 108 -10.96 6.43 -18.46
C ARG A 108 -10.07 5.51 -17.64
N TYR A 109 -10.63 4.96 -16.58
CA TYR A 109 -9.85 4.19 -15.61
C TYR A 109 -9.51 2.78 -16.07
N GLU A 110 -10.19 2.26 -17.08
CA GLU A 110 -9.85 0.97 -17.68
C GLU A 110 -8.68 1.09 -18.66
N THR A 111 -8.54 2.24 -19.30
CA THR A 111 -7.47 2.47 -20.24
C THR A 111 -6.19 2.81 -19.52
#